data_91de3bc00bbf172abd27d7d8ad5f050f
#
_entry.id   91de3bc00bbf172abd27d7d8ad5f050f
#
_cell.length_a   1.000
_cell.length_b   1.000
_cell.length_c   1.000
_cell.angle_alpha   90.00
_cell.angle_beta   90.00
_cell.angle_gamma   90.00
#
_symmetry.space_group_name_H-M   'P 1'
#
loop_
_entity.id
_entity.type
_entity.pdbx_description
1 polymer ?
#
loop_
_entity_poly.entity_id
_entity_poly.type
_entity_poly.pdbx_seq_one_letter_code
_entity_poly.pdbx_strand_id
1 'polypeptide(L)'
;MNKKNTIFLNSLYMDFLTENELDLFLKSLDEIWTAELYTNLKQNGLIRHVISKVWNKGQHRITQVFEYESQDSFKKCESILKDAFTPKNCPALAKFVFKIFNNRGIVVSEYKSD
;
A
#
# COMPACT_ATOMS: atom_id res chain seq x y z
N MET A 1 -4.98 3.12 26.50
CA MET A 1 -5.48 3.09 25.11
C MET A 1 -5.04 1.80 24.44
N ASN A 2 -5.98 1.05 23.94
CA ASN A 2 -5.66 -0.23 23.30
C ASN A 2 -5.15 0.00 21.87
N LYS A 3 -3.95 -0.46 21.58
CA LYS A 3 -3.48 -0.51 20.21
C LYS A 3 -4.19 -1.66 19.50
N LYS A 4 -4.72 -1.36 18.33
CA LYS A 4 -5.34 -2.41 17.51
C LYS A 4 -4.27 -3.34 16.99
N ASN A 5 -4.55 -4.64 17.04
CA ASN A 5 -3.66 -5.66 16.50
C ASN A 5 -3.92 -5.86 15.02
N THR A 6 -2.85 -6.02 14.27
CA THR A 6 -2.96 -6.41 12.88
C THR A 6 -3.40 -7.87 12.82
N ILE A 7 -4.47 -8.14 12.08
CA ILE A 7 -4.99 -9.50 11.87
C ILE A 7 -4.78 -9.95 10.43
N PHE A 8 -4.85 -9.03 9.49
CA PHE A 8 -4.74 -9.33 8.07
C PHE A 8 -3.71 -8.41 7.41
N LEU A 9 -2.85 -9.00 6.57
CA LEU A 9 -1.84 -8.26 5.83
C LEU A 9 -2.07 -8.39 4.33
N ASN A 10 -1.84 -7.29 3.61
CA ASN A 10 -1.63 -7.34 2.17
C ASN A 10 -0.24 -6.77 1.91
N SER A 11 0.66 -7.62 1.43
CA SER A 11 2.00 -7.22 1.03
C SER A 11 2.05 -7.21 -0.49
N LEU A 12 2.46 -6.11 -1.07
CA LEU A 12 2.61 -6.05 -2.51
C LEU A 12 3.95 -5.44 -2.87
N TYR A 13 4.41 -5.75 -4.07
CA TYR A 13 5.55 -5.04 -4.61
C TYR A 13 5.27 -4.65 -6.06
N MET A 14 5.91 -3.55 -6.45
CA MET A 14 5.76 -2.95 -7.77
C MET A 14 7.14 -2.89 -8.41
N ASP A 15 7.27 -3.48 -9.61
CA ASP A 15 8.50 -3.46 -10.37
C ASP A 15 8.39 -2.45 -11.51
N PHE A 16 9.34 -1.52 -11.56
CA PHE A 16 9.46 -0.52 -12.62
C PHE A 16 10.57 -0.92 -13.58
N LEU A 17 10.50 -0.44 -14.82
CA LEU A 17 11.50 -0.75 -15.83
C LEU A 17 12.84 -0.08 -15.55
N THR A 18 12.82 1.13 -14.98
CA THR A 18 14.04 1.91 -14.74
C THR A 18 14.02 2.55 -13.36
N GLU A 19 15.21 2.86 -12.85
CA GLU A 19 15.38 3.62 -11.60
C GLU A 19 14.72 4.98 -11.69
N ASN A 20 14.81 5.63 -12.84
CA ASN A 20 14.24 6.95 -13.03
C ASN A 20 12.71 6.94 -12.91
N GLU A 21 12.05 5.94 -13.46
CA GLU A 21 10.60 5.80 -13.33
C GLU A 21 10.19 5.55 -11.89
N LEU A 22 10.96 4.72 -11.17
CA LEU A 22 10.74 4.46 -9.76
C LEU A 22 10.86 5.76 -8.95
N ASP A 23 11.90 6.55 -9.21
CA ASP A 23 12.11 7.81 -8.50
C ASP A 23 10.99 8.82 -8.78
N LEU A 24 10.49 8.87 -10.00
CA LEU A 24 9.35 9.72 -10.35
C LEU A 24 8.08 9.28 -9.60
N PHE A 25 7.87 7.97 -9.48
CA PHE A 25 6.76 7.44 -8.69
C PHE A 25 6.87 7.87 -7.23
N LEU A 26 8.06 7.76 -6.62
CA LEU A 26 8.28 8.17 -5.23
C LEU A 26 7.99 9.64 -5.01
N LYS A 27 8.31 10.49 -5.98
CA LYS A 27 8.00 11.91 -5.92
C LYS A 27 6.51 12.21 -6.04
N SER A 28 5.73 11.27 -6.55
CA SER A 28 4.27 11.41 -6.73
C SER A 28 3.45 10.85 -5.57
N LEU A 29 4.08 10.32 -4.53
CA LEU A 29 3.36 9.65 -3.44
C LEU A 29 2.32 10.53 -2.76
N ASP A 30 2.61 11.81 -2.54
CA ASP A 30 1.66 12.72 -1.88
C ASP A 30 0.42 12.99 -2.73
N GLU A 31 0.56 12.92 -4.06
CA GLU A 31 -0.57 13.08 -4.97
C GLU A 31 -1.42 11.82 -5.05
N ILE A 32 -0.81 10.65 -4.84
CA ILE A 32 -1.47 9.34 -4.91
C ILE A 32 -2.11 9.02 -3.58
N TRP A 33 -1.36 9.15 -2.49
CA TRP A 33 -1.79 8.81 -1.13
C TRP A 33 -2.14 10.08 -0.37
N THR A 34 -3.36 10.57 -0.60
CA THR A 34 -3.84 11.81 0.02
C THR A 34 -4.28 11.58 1.46
N ALA A 35 -4.29 12.66 2.27
CA ALA A 35 -4.79 12.61 3.64
C ALA A 35 -6.26 12.16 3.68
N GLU A 36 -7.06 12.60 2.73
CA GLU A 36 -8.48 12.21 2.62
C GLU A 36 -8.62 10.70 2.40
N LEU A 37 -7.82 10.14 1.48
CA LEU A 37 -7.83 8.70 1.21
C LEU A 37 -7.46 7.91 2.47
N TYR A 38 -6.40 8.31 3.17
CA TYR A 38 -5.99 7.64 4.41
C TYR A 38 -7.06 7.74 5.50
N THR A 39 -7.73 8.85 5.61
CA THR A 39 -8.83 9.00 6.58
C THR A 39 -9.93 7.97 6.29
N ASN A 40 -10.29 7.84 5.04
CA ASN A 40 -11.31 6.87 4.62
C ASN A 40 -10.86 5.42 4.89
N LEU A 41 -9.62 5.09 4.57
CA LEU A 41 -9.08 3.74 4.81
C LEU A 41 -9.03 3.44 6.31
N LYS A 42 -8.59 4.40 7.13
CA LYS A 42 -8.54 4.26 8.59
C LYS A 42 -9.93 3.97 9.17
N GLN A 43 -10.94 4.68 8.70
CA GLN A 43 -12.32 4.48 9.15
C GLN A 43 -12.84 3.09 8.79
N ASN A 44 -12.24 2.44 7.80
CA ASN A 44 -12.62 1.12 7.33
C ASN A 44 -11.66 0.01 7.76
N GLY A 45 -10.79 0.31 8.74
CA GLY A 45 -10.00 -0.71 9.42
C GLY A 45 -8.53 -0.83 8.99
N LEU A 46 -8.01 0.13 8.20
CA LEU A 46 -6.57 0.18 7.95
C LEU A 46 -5.87 0.63 9.22
N ILE A 47 -4.89 -0.15 9.68
CA ILE A 47 -4.08 0.16 10.86
C ILE A 47 -2.81 0.90 10.46
N ARG A 48 -2.13 0.40 9.42
CA ARG A 48 -0.82 0.90 9.03
C ARG A 48 -0.56 0.63 7.55
N HIS A 49 0.14 1.55 6.90
CA HIS A 49 0.60 1.39 5.53
C HIS A 49 2.07 1.82 5.47
N VAL A 50 2.93 0.93 5.01
CA VAL A 50 4.36 1.17 4.90
C VAL A 50 4.77 1.02 3.45
N ILE A 51 5.49 2.02 2.94
CA ILE A 51 6.05 2.00 1.60
C ILE A 51 7.57 2.02 1.76
N SER A 52 8.26 1.08 1.11
CA SER A 52 9.71 1.04 1.15
C SER A 52 10.30 0.80 -0.22
N LYS A 53 11.44 1.43 -0.46
CA LYS A 53 12.22 1.21 -1.67
C LYS A 53 13.15 0.04 -1.41
N VAL A 54 13.15 -0.95 -2.29
CA VAL A 54 14.02 -2.12 -2.14
C VAL A 54 15.47 -1.70 -2.36
N TRP A 55 16.33 -2.12 -1.46
CA TRP A 55 17.74 -1.74 -1.41
C TRP A 55 18.65 -2.63 -2.26
N ASN A 56 18.15 -3.75 -2.74
CA ASN A 56 18.95 -4.71 -3.50
C ASN A 56 19.35 -4.12 -4.86
N LYS A 57 20.62 -4.29 -5.21
CA LYS A 57 21.14 -3.80 -6.49
C LYS A 57 20.42 -4.47 -7.66
N GLY A 58 20.16 -3.68 -8.70
CA GLY A 58 19.56 -4.19 -9.93
C GLY A 58 18.07 -4.37 -9.88
N GLN A 59 17.43 -4.03 -8.76
CA GLN A 59 15.98 -4.08 -8.63
C GLN A 59 15.40 -2.67 -8.56
N HIS A 60 14.39 -2.41 -9.41
CA HIS A 60 13.65 -1.15 -9.40
C HIS A 60 12.30 -1.40 -8.77
N ARG A 61 12.30 -1.73 -7.48
CA ARG A 61 11.15 -2.27 -6.77
C ARG A 61 10.77 -1.44 -5.56
N ILE A 62 9.47 -1.27 -5.39
CA ILE A 62 8.86 -0.70 -4.20
C ILE A 62 8.02 -1.77 -3.54
N THR A 63 8.14 -1.90 -2.22
CA THR A 63 7.30 -2.79 -1.43
C THR A 63 6.31 -1.96 -0.64
N GLN A 64 5.06 -2.42 -0.57
CA GLN A 64 4.03 -1.80 0.24
C GLN A 64 3.40 -2.86 1.13
N VAL A 65 3.24 -2.53 2.41
CA VAL A 65 2.59 -3.42 3.38
C VAL A 65 1.40 -2.69 3.98
N PHE A 66 0.24 -3.30 3.86
CA PHE A 66 -1.01 -2.81 4.44
C PHE A 66 -1.40 -3.72 5.58
N GLU A 67 -1.65 -3.14 6.75
CA GLU A 67 -2.03 -3.87 7.95
C GLU A 67 -3.47 -3.51 8.30
N TYR A 68 -4.32 -4.54 8.42
CA TYR A 68 -5.76 -4.37 8.62
C TYR A 68 -6.24 -5.04 9.90
N GLU A 69 -7.32 -4.52 10.47
CA GLU A 69 -7.96 -5.06 11.67
C GLU A 69 -8.59 -6.43 11.43
N SER A 70 -8.99 -6.73 10.19
CA SER A 70 -9.69 -7.96 9.84
C SER A 70 -9.64 -8.20 8.34
N GLN A 71 -10.00 -9.40 7.92
CA GLN A 71 -10.18 -9.72 6.50
C GLN A 71 -11.29 -8.86 5.89
N ASP A 72 -12.34 -8.60 6.66
CA ASP A 72 -13.44 -7.76 6.22
C ASP A 72 -13.01 -6.32 5.98
N SER A 73 -12.17 -5.79 6.87
CA SER A 73 -11.57 -4.46 6.69
C SER A 73 -10.73 -4.41 5.41
N PHE A 74 -9.94 -5.47 5.14
CA PHE A 74 -9.19 -5.56 3.89
C PHE A 74 -10.10 -5.45 2.67
N LYS A 75 -11.22 -6.18 2.65
CA LYS A 75 -12.15 -6.18 1.52
C LYS A 75 -12.76 -4.80 1.31
N LYS A 76 -13.15 -4.13 2.38
CA LYS A 76 -13.68 -2.76 2.31
C LYS A 76 -12.64 -1.78 1.76
N CYS A 77 -11.42 -1.85 2.27
CA CYS A 77 -10.34 -0.98 1.81
C CYS A 77 -9.94 -1.28 0.37
N GLU A 78 -9.94 -2.54 -0.04
CA GLU A 78 -9.67 -2.92 -1.43
C GLU A 78 -10.66 -2.24 -2.38
N SER A 79 -11.94 -2.24 -2.04
CA SER A 79 -12.97 -1.58 -2.83
C SER A 79 -12.73 -0.07 -2.92
N ILE A 80 -12.38 0.56 -1.81
CA ILE A 80 -12.06 1.99 -1.76
C ILE A 80 -10.85 2.30 -2.66
N LEU A 81 -9.80 1.48 -2.60
CA LEU A 81 -8.58 1.68 -3.39
C LEU A 81 -8.84 1.48 -4.89
N LYS A 82 -9.63 0.49 -5.26
CA LYS A 82 -9.99 0.27 -6.67
C LYS A 82 -10.70 1.48 -7.26
N ASP A 83 -11.59 2.08 -6.49
CA ASP A 83 -12.30 3.28 -6.92
C ASP A 83 -11.37 4.50 -6.97
N ALA A 84 -10.56 4.70 -5.92
CA ALA A 84 -9.66 5.85 -5.80
C ALA A 84 -8.59 5.87 -6.91
N PHE A 85 -8.16 4.69 -7.38
CA PHE A 85 -7.03 4.57 -8.30
C PHE A 85 -7.44 4.31 -9.75
N THR A 86 -8.68 4.57 -10.11
CA THR A 86 -9.06 4.59 -11.52
C THR A 86 -8.32 5.72 -12.22
N PRO A 87 -8.05 5.62 -13.53
CA PRO A 87 -7.37 6.70 -14.26
C PRO A 87 -8.05 8.05 -14.13
N LYS A 88 -9.37 8.05 -14.04
CA LYS A 88 -10.17 9.27 -13.87
C LYS A 88 -9.92 9.92 -12.50
N ASN A 89 -9.90 9.10 -11.44
CA ASN A 89 -9.80 9.61 -10.07
C ASN A 89 -8.36 9.88 -9.63
N CYS A 90 -7.39 9.18 -10.22
CA CYS A 90 -5.98 9.36 -9.88
C CYS A 90 -5.12 9.37 -11.15
N PRO A 91 -5.13 10.47 -11.91
CA PRO A 91 -4.28 10.58 -13.10
C PRO A 91 -2.78 10.49 -12.78
N ALA A 92 -2.38 10.88 -11.58
CA ALA A 92 -0.99 10.80 -11.15
C ALA A 92 -0.46 9.36 -11.17
N LEU A 93 -1.29 8.38 -10.79
CA LEU A 93 -0.90 6.96 -10.82
C LEU A 93 -0.99 6.38 -12.24
N ALA A 94 -1.98 6.81 -13.02
CA ALA A 94 -2.29 6.25 -14.33
C ALA A 94 -1.14 6.38 -15.35
N LYS A 95 -0.26 7.34 -15.17
CA LYS A 95 0.87 7.57 -16.08
C LYS A 95 2.03 6.60 -15.89
N PHE A 96 2.04 5.82 -14.81
CA PHE A 96 3.13 4.89 -14.53
C PHE A 96 2.82 3.48 -15.04
N VAL A 97 3.84 2.81 -15.56
CA VAL A 97 3.77 1.40 -15.96
C VAL A 97 4.63 0.58 -15.03
N PHE A 98 4.03 -0.44 -14.42
CA PHE A 98 4.71 -1.31 -13.48
C PHE A 98 4.06 -2.68 -13.45
N LYS A 99 4.81 -3.68 -12.99
CA LYS A 99 4.25 -4.99 -12.64
C LYS A 99 3.96 -4.98 -11.15
N ILE A 100 2.81 -5.53 -10.77
CA ILE A 100 2.39 -5.59 -9.38
C ILE A 100 2.12 -7.03 -8.97
N PHE A 101 2.59 -7.39 -7.77
CA PHE A 101 2.41 -8.71 -7.18
C PHE A 101 1.86 -8.53 -5.76
N ASN A 102 0.79 -9.27 -5.44
CA ASN A 102 0.13 -9.18 -4.16
C ASN A 102 0.22 -10.50 -3.39
N ASN A 103 0.50 -10.39 -2.09
CA ASN A 103 0.42 -11.52 -1.16
C ASN A 103 -0.47 -11.12 0.00
N ARG A 104 -1.54 -11.89 0.21
CA ARG A 104 -2.50 -11.65 1.27
C ARG A 104 -2.35 -12.72 2.31
N GLY A 105 -2.41 -12.35 3.58
CA GLY A 105 -2.22 -13.30 4.65
C GLY A 105 -2.92 -12.94 5.94
N ILE A 106 -3.17 -13.97 6.72
CA ILE A 106 -3.70 -13.83 8.08
C ILE A 106 -2.51 -13.91 9.03
N VAL A 107 -2.44 -12.98 9.98
CA VAL A 107 -1.33 -12.95 10.95
C VAL A 107 -1.45 -14.18 11.87
N VAL A 108 -0.39 -14.98 11.92
CA VAL A 108 -0.33 -16.16 12.77
C VAL A 108 0.57 -15.98 13.98
N SER A 109 1.44 -15.01 13.95
CA SER A 109 2.34 -14.71 15.08
C SER A 109 2.81 -13.27 14.97
N GLU A 110 2.88 -12.58 16.10
CA GLU A 110 3.33 -11.20 16.15
C GLU A 110 4.17 -10.97 17.39
N TYR A 111 5.28 -10.29 17.22
CA TYR A 111 6.08 -9.76 18.32
C TYR A 111 6.17 -8.25 18.17
N LYS A 112 5.89 -7.53 19.22
CA LYS A 112 6.04 -6.06 19.27
C LYS A 112 7.02 -5.71 20.38
N SER A 113 8.06 -4.95 20.05
CA SER A 113 8.91 -4.38 21.06
C SER A 113 8.27 -3.09 21.61
N ASP A 114 8.49 -2.82 22.87
CA ASP A 114 8.00 -1.61 23.53
C ASP A 114 8.88 -0.40 23.24
#